data_334a0c5fd3a55302619e58311d0b1d30
#
_entry.id   334a0c5fd3a55302619e58311d0b1d30
#
_cell.length_a   1.000
_cell.length_b   1.000
_cell.length_c   1.000
_cell.angle_alpha   90.00
_cell.angle_beta   90.00
_cell.angle_gamma   90.00
#
_symmetry.space_group_name_H-M   'P 1'
#
loop_
_entity.id
_entity.type
_entity.pdbx_description
1 polymer ?
#
loop_
_entity_poly.entity_id
_entity_poly.type
_entity_poly.pdbx_seq_one_letter_code
_entity_poly.pdbx_strand_id
1 'polypeptide(L)'
;YLNLKLQPSEDKYYLLGVVDDPKGRTETTITETKWRTNGGAWQKREEHEEETKEDRLKFNAQLAKRWHDLVLRGGLIESSGGIGLDYYLWEDRIKFFAEAFDFDDEDPPHLKAGGSLYFLRNFYITAGMDDFASDTGDESFFAGAGIYFTDDDLKYIMSSAPVKADQ
;
A
#
# COMPACT_ATOMS: atom_id res chain seq x y z
N TYR A 1 -2.23 -8.55 2.72
CA TYR A 1 -2.13 -7.33 3.57
C TYR A 1 -2.26 -7.70 5.03
N LEU A 2 -1.25 -7.38 5.84
CA LEU A 2 -1.33 -7.39 7.30
C LEU A 2 -1.13 -5.94 7.78
N ASN A 3 -2.11 -5.40 8.48
CA ASN A 3 -2.06 -4.03 8.98
C ASN A 3 -2.28 -4.00 10.49
N LEU A 4 -1.47 -3.22 11.19
CA LEU A 4 -1.60 -2.90 12.60
C LEU A 4 -1.92 -1.41 12.74
N LYS A 5 -3.07 -1.10 13.34
CA LYS A 5 -3.47 0.27 13.67
C LYS A 5 -3.24 0.51 15.16
N LEU A 6 -2.35 1.44 15.49
CA LEU A 6 -2.10 1.90 16.85
C LEU A 6 -2.74 3.26 17.04
N GLN A 7 -3.73 3.38 17.91
CA GLN A 7 -4.50 4.60 18.12
C GLN A 7 -4.25 5.20 19.51
N PRO A 8 -3.25 6.10 19.66
CA PRO A 8 -2.95 6.72 20.94
C PRO A 8 -3.97 7.78 21.37
N SER A 9 -4.75 8.34 20.44
CA SER A 9 -5.84 9.29 20.71
C SER A 9 -6.99 9.10 19.72
N GLU A 10 -8.16 9.65 20.04
CA GLU A 10 -9.36 9.48 19.19
C GLU A 10 -9.17 10.03 17.76
N ASP A 11 -8.33 11.06 17.61
CA ASP A 11 -8.12 11.79 16.36
C ASP A 11 -6.82 11.42 15.62
N LYS A 12 -5.96 10.55 16.20
CA LYS A 12 -4.66 10.21 15.63
C LYS A 12 -4.38 8.71 15.75
N TYR A 13 -3.81 8.15 14.69
CA TYR A 13 -3.34 6.78 14.73
C TYR A 13 -2.11 6.58 13.83
N TYR A 14 -1.36 5.53 14.14
CA TYR A 14 -0.29 5.01 13.32
C TYR A 14 -0.78 3.75 12.61
N LEU A 15 -0.43 3.62 11.36
CA LEU A 15 -0.72 2.44 10.56
C LEU A 15 0.60 1.81 10.14
N LEU A 16 0.83 0.59 10.59
CA LEU A 16 1.99 -0.22 10.22
C LEU A 16 1.49 -1.44 9.44
N GLY A 17 2.11 -1.77 8.34
CA GLY A 17 1.63 -2.87 7.52
C GLY A 17 2.69 -3.53 6.69
N VAL A 18 2.37 -4.74 6.26
CA VAL A 18 3.14 -5.53 5.29
C VAL A 18 2.20 -5.97 4.18
N VAL A 19 2.64 -5.78 2.97
CA VAL A 19 1.93 -6.18 1.75
C VAL A 19 2.79 -7.20 1.03
N ASP A 20 2.21 -8.32 0.67
CA ASP A 20 2.81 -9.26 -0.27
C ASP A 20 2.24 -8.98 -1.66
N ASP A 21 3.09 -8.47 -2.55
CA ASP A 21 2.72 -8.12 -3.92
C ASP A 21 3.24 -9.20 -4.87
N PRO A 22 2.35 -10.05 -5.42
CA PRO A 22 2.75 -11.15 -6.29
C PRO A 22 3.31 -10.70 -7.65
N LYS A 23 3.11 -9.44 -8.05
CA LYS A 23 3.64 -8.92 -9.32
C LYS A 23 5.10 -8.46 -9.21
N GLY A 24 5.59 -8.14 -8.00
CA GLY A 24 6.91 -7.56 -7.80
C GLY A 24 7.02 -6.13 -8.37
N ARG A 25 8.20 -5.55 -8.25
CA ARG A 25 8.55 -4.26 -8.91
C ARG A 25 9.40 -4.56 -10.14
N THR A 26 8.96 -4.11 -11.31
CA THR A 26 9.77 -4.14 -12.53
C THR A 26 10.54 -2.82 -12.60
N GLU A 27 11.84 -2.85 -12.37
CA GLU A 27 12.70 -1.71 -12.64
C GLU A 27 13.29 -1.87 -14.06
N THR A 28 12.95 -0.97 -14.95
CA THR A 28 13.55 -0.91 -16.29
C THR A 28 14.79 -0.02 -16.22
N THR A 29 15.96 -0.62 -16.23
CA THR A 29 17.21 0.13 -16.32
C THR A 29 17.59 0.31 -17.80
N ILE A 30 17.53 1.54 -18.28
CA ILE A 30 17.98 1.88 -19.63
C ILE A 30 19.48 2.20 -19.57
N THR A 31 20.31 1.28 -20.04
CA THR A 31 21.73 1.50 -20.16
C THR A 31 22.09 2.02 -21.55
N GLU A 32 22.39 3.32 -21.65
CA GLU A 32 22.89 3.92 -22.89
C GLU A 32 24.39 3.68 -23.02
N THR A 33 24.81 2.82 -23.93
CA THR A 33 26.21 2.62 -24.27
C THR A 33 26.55 3.37 -25.57
N LYS A 34 27.40 4.37 -25.48
CA LYS A 34 27.91 5.11 -26.65
C LYS A 34 29.34 4.65 -26.97
N TRP A 35 29.58 4.14 -28.17
CA TRP A 35 30.93 3.81 -28.62
C TRP A 35 31.27 4.47 -29.94
N ARG A 36 32.55 4.65 -30.17
CA ARG A 36 33.12 5.21 -31.41
C ARG A 36 34.31 4.37 -31.87
N THR A 37 34.27 3.87 -33.10
CA THR A 37 35.35 3.12 -33.68
C THR A 37 36.11 4.01 -34.69
N ASN A 38 37.43 4.24 -34.49
CA ASN A 38 38.36 4.89 -35.42
C ASN A 38 37.85 6.15 -36.13
N GLY A 39 37.33 7.15 -35.36
CA GLY A 39 36.98 8.45 -35.95
C GLY A 39 35.64 8.45 -36.70
N GLY A 40 34.89 7.36 -36.72
CA GLY A 40 33.52 7.28 -37.29
C GLY A 40 32.48 8.02 -36.48
N ALA A 41 31.23 8.02 -36.95
CA ALA A 41 30.09 8.58 -36.24
C ALA A 41 29.83 7.83 -34.90
N TRP A 42 29.35 8.55 -33.91
CA TRP A 42 28.92 7.95 -32.64
C TRP A 42 27.76 7.00 -32.89
N GLN A 43 27.88 5.76 -32.42
CA GLN A 43 26.81 4.78 -32.42
C GLN A 43 26.25 4.70 -31.00
N LYS A 44 24.92 4.73 -30.91
CA LYS A 44 24.17 4.61 -29.66
C LYS A 44 23.47 3.25 -29.67
N ARG A 45 23.67 2.47 -28.62
CA ARG A 45 22.92 1.26 -28.36
C ARG A 45 22.16 1.47 -27.07
N GLU A 46 20.89 1.34 -27.14
CA GLU A 46 20.02 1.28 -25.98
C GLU A 46 19.81 -0.20 -25.66
N GLU A 47 20.31 -0.64 -24.52
CA GLU A 47 20.02 -1.95 -23.96
C GLU A 47 18.97 -1.76 -22.89
N HIS A 48 17.77 -2.28 -23.12
CA HIS A 48 16.72 -2.37 -22.11
C HIS A 48 16.99 -3.64 -21.29
N GLU A 49 17.49 -3.51 -20.09
CA GLU A 49 17.55 -4.58 -19.11
C GLU A 49 16.31 -4.44 -18.21
N GLU A 50 15.33 -5.31 -18.41
CA GLU A 50 14.25 -5.50 -17.46
C GLU A 50 14.74 -6.41 -16.33
N GLU A 51 15.22 -5.83 -15.22
CA GLU A 51 15.43 -6.57 -14.00
C GLU A 51 14.11 -6.62 -13.21
N THR A 52 13.45 -7.76 -13.23
CA THR A 52 12.35 -8.04 -12.31
C THR A 52 12.94 -8.34 -10.94
N LYS A 53 13.05 -7.32 -10.09
CA LYS A 53 13.38 -7.55 -8.69
C LYS A 53 12.16 -8.17 -8.00
N GLU A 54 12.31 -9.39 -7.51
CA GLU A 54 11.30 -10.11 -6.72
C GLU A 54 11.20 -9.54 -5.28
N ASP A 55 11.14 -8.23 -5.11
CA ASP A 55 10.80 -7.66 -3.80
C ASP A 55 9.29 -7.73 -3.60
N ARG A 56 8.82 -8.92 -3.17
CA ARG A 56 7.41 -9.22 -2.91
C ARG A 56 6.86 -8.52 -1.68
N LEU A 57 7.73 -8.22 -0.71
CA LEU A 57 7.30 -7.64 0.55
C LEU A 57 7.45 -6.12 0.53
N LYS A 58 6.33 -5.43 0.59
CA LYS A 58 6.25 -3.98 0.73
C LYS A 58 5.79 -3.60 2.13
N PHE A 59 6.28 -2.48 2.64
CA PHE A 59 5.98 -2.01 3.98
C PHE A 59 5.16 -0.73 3.96
N ASN A 60 4.25 -0.63 4.92
CA ASN A 60 3.48 0.57 5.19
C ASN A 60 3.82 1.11 6.57
N ALA A 61 4.09 2.42 6.67
CA ALA A 61 4.27 3.12 7.93
C ALA A 61 3.72 4.53 7.80
N GLN A 62 2.50 4.75 8.26
CA GLN A 62 1.77 5.99 8.07
C GLN A 62 1.33 6.59 9.40
N LEU A 63 1.36 7.92 9.46
CA LEU A 63 0.71 8.72 10.49
C LEU A 63 -0.62 9.21 9.92
N ALA A 64 -1.69 9.08 10.70
CA ALA A 64 -3.02 9.49 10.32
C ALA A 64 -3.62 10.47 11.32
N LYS A 65 -4.34 11.46 10.80
CA LYS A 65 -5.16 12.39 11.57
C LYS A 65 -6.59 12.38 11.06
N ARG A 66 -7.53 12.23 11.99
CA ARG A 66 -8.97 12.20 11.73
C ARG A 66 -9.64 13.53 12.09
N TRP A 67 -10.51 14.02 11.22
CA TRP A 67 -11.45 15.12 11.47
C TRP A 67 -12.85 14.64 11.08
N HIS A 68 -13.65 14.29 12.08
CA HIS A 68 -14.98 13.71 11.88
C HIS A 68 -14.91 12.45 10.99
N ASP A 69 -15.44 12.55 9.79
CA ASP A 69 -15.49 11.43 8.84
C ASP A 69 -14.29 11.40 7.86
N LEU A 70 -13.44 12.43 7.91
CA LEU A 70 -12.29 12.57 7.03
C LEU A 70 -11.00 12.20 7.76
N VAL A 71 -10.13 11.42 7.13
CA VAL A 71 -8.81 11.09 7.63
C VAL A 71 -7.76 11.40 6.58
N LEU A 72 -6.74 12.14 6.98
CA LEU A 72 -5.54 12.35 6.18
C LEU A 72 -4.43 11.43 6.71
N ARG A 73 -3.77 10.73 5.81
CA ARG A 73 -2.64 9.85 6.10
C ARG A 73 -1.40 10.30 5.35
N GLY A 74 -0.23 10.09 5.93
CA GLY A 74 1.04 10.38 5.26
C GLY A 74 2.17 9.54 5.84
N GLY A 75 3.14 9.19 5.00
CA GLY A 75 4.28 8.37 5.38
C GLY A 75 4.70 7.43 4.27
N LEU A 76 5.13 6.22 4.64
CA LEU A 76 5.47 5.17 3.69
C LEU A 76 4.22 4.38 3.30
N ILE A 77 3.95 4.32 2.02
CA ILE A 77 2.91 3.50 1.39
C ILE A 77 3.61 2.57 0.41
N GLU A 78 3.47 1.27 0.60
CA GLU A 78 4.10 0.24 -0.24
C GLU A 78 5.61 0.47 -0.47
N SER A 79 6.32 0.83 0.62
CA SER A 79 7.77 1.14 0.65
C SER A 79 8.17 2.47 -0.02
N SER A 80 7.23 3.26 -0.53
CA SER A 80 7.47 4.58 -1.13
C SER A 80 6.82 5.69 -0.30
N GLY A 81 7.30 6.92 -0.44
CA GLY A 81 6.69 8.09 0.19
C GLY A 81 5.30 8.35 -0.39
N GLY A 82 4.30 8.62 0.47
CA GLY A 82 2.94 8.82 -0.02
C GLY A 82 2.02 9.55 0.95
N ILE A 83 0.87 9.90 0.40
CA ILE A 83 -0.25 10.50 1.12
C ILE A 83 -1.53 9.71 0.84
N GLY A 84 -2.43 9.67 1.79
CA GLY A 84 -3.73 9.00 1.66
C GLY A 84 -4.84 9.82 2.28
N LEU A 85 -6.02 9.69 1.72
CA LEU A 85 -7.25 10.30 2.19
C LEU A 85 -8.28 9.20 2.37
N ASP A 86 -8.90 9.12 3.57
CA ASP A 86 -10.03 8.23 3.82
C ASP A 86 -11.27 9.05 4.18
N TYR A 87 -12.42 8.62 3.68
CA TYR A 87 -13.71 9.19 4.03
C TYR A 87 -14.63 8.09 4.53
N TYR A 88 -15.16 8.28 5.75
CA TYR A 88 -16.01 7.31 6.42
C TYR A 88 -17.48 7.71 6.37
N LEU A 89 -18.36 6.72 6.19
CA LEU A 89 -19.82 6.87 6.16
C LEU A 89 -20.49 5.83 7.05
N TRP A 90 -21.71 6.12 7.49
CA TRP A 90 -22.56 5.22 8.27
C TRP A 90 -21.85 4.63 9.49
N GLU A 91 -21.41 5.50 10.39
CA GLU A 91 -20.75 5.07 11.62
C GLU A 91 -19.55 4.13 11.34
N ASP A 92 -18.70 4.53 10.42
CA ASP A 92 -17.48 3.82 9.99
C ASP A 92 -17.72 2.46 9.27
N ARG A 93 -18.94 2.18 8.83
CA ARG A 93 -19.24 0.95 8.11
C ARG A 93 -18.79 0.99 6.65
N ILE A 94 -18.75 2.14 6.05
CA ILE A 94 -18.22 2.33 4.69
C ILE A 94 -17.02 3.27 4.77
N LYS A 95 -15.94 2.88 4.14
CA LYS A 95 -14.74 3.70 3.97
C LYS A 95 -14.41 3.81 2.49
N PHE A 96 -14.33 5.02 1.98
CA PHE A 96 -13.68 5.31 0.70
C PHE A 96 -12.26 5.76 0.98
N PHE A 97 -11.32 5.37 0.12
CA PHE A 97 -9.94 5.79 0.25
C PHE A 97 -9.34 6.13 -1.11
N ALA A 98 -8.40 7.07 -1.07
CA ALA A 98 -7.54 7.43 -2.18
C ALA A 98 -6.10 7.58 -1.65
N GLU A 99 -5.14 7.08 -2.38
CA GLU A 99 -3.71 7.11 -2.06
C GLU A 99 -2.92 7.58 -3.27
N ALA A 100 -1.89 8.37 -3.01
CA ALA A 100 -0.90 8.76 -4.00
C ALA A 100 0.48 8.53 -3.39
N PHE A 101 1.32 7.77 -4.05
CA PHE A 101 2.65 7.41 -3.58
C PHE A 101 3.59 7.16 -4.76
N ASP A 102 4.87 6.91 -4.46
CA ASP A 102 5.90 6.70 -5.47
C ASP A 102 6.03 7.91 -6.42
N PHE A 103 6.35 9.07 -5.83
CA PHE A 103 6.55 10.33 -6.55
C PHE A 103 7.95 10.37 -7.14
N ASP A 104 8.26 9.53 -8.13
CA ASP A 104 9.54 9.58 -8.81
C ASP A 104 9.54 10.66 -9.91
N ASP A 105 10.70 11.27 -10.19
CA ASP A 105 10.79 12.39 -11.13
C ASP A 105 10.54 12.00 -12.59
N GLU A 106 10.63 10.71 -12.92
CA GLU A 106 10.52 10.20 -14.29
C GLU A 106 9.14 9.63 -14.64
N ASP A 107 8.36 9.16 -13.63
CA ASP A 107 7.07 8.53 -13.81
C ASP A 107 5.94 9.27 -13.07
N PRO A 108 4.69 9.22 -13.56
CA PRO A 108 3.55 9.78 -12.83
C PRO A 108 3.36 9.04 -11.50
N PRO A 109 2.88 9.74 -10.45
CA PRO A 109 2.68 9.12 -9.14
C PRO A 109 1.69 7.97 -9.22
N HIS A 110 1.96 6.90 -8.48
CA HIS A 110 1.07 5.76 -8.38
C HIS A 110 -0.22 6.15 -7.63
N LEU A 111 -1.35 6.04 -8.30
CA LEU A 111 -2.66 6.43 -7.75
C LEU A 111 -3.51 5.19 -7.49
N LYS A 112 -3.99 5.05 -6.24
CA LYS A 112 -4.85 3.97 -5.80
C LYS A 112 -6.10 4.52 -5.15
N ALA A 113 -7.26 3.99 -5.53
CA ALA A 113 -8.53 4.39 -4.93
C ALA A 113 -9.48 3.21 -4.79
N GLY A 114 -10.34 3.25 -3.77
CA GLY A 114 -11.29 2.17 -3.56
C GLY A 114 -12.24 2.42 -2.42
N GLY A 115 -12.98 1.36 -2.08
CA GLY A 115 -13.93 1.36 -0.98
C GLY A 115 -13.85 0.08 -0.17
N SER A 116 -14.15 0.20 1.11
CA SER A 116 -14.26 -0.92 2.04
C SER A 116 -15.60 -0.90 2.74
N LEU A 117 -16.23 -2.06 2.89
CA LEU A 117 -17.45 -2.26 3.65
C LEU A 117 -17.15 -3.14 4.85
N TYR A 118 -17.40 -2.61 6.06
CA TYR A 118 -17.24 -3.30 7.33
C TYR A 118 -18.57 -3.87 7.79
N PHE A 119 -18.60 -5.15 8.15
CA PHE A 119 -19.81 -5.86 8.54
C PHE A 119 -19.51 -6.96 9.57
N LEU A 120 -20.57 -7.48 10.21
CA LEU A 120 -20.46 -8.58 11.20
C LEU A 120 -19.34 -8.37 12.25
N ARG A 121 -19.20 -7.18 12.78
CA ARG A 121 -18.28 -6.80 13.86
C ARG A 121 -16.78 -6.91 13.54
N ASN A 122 -16.32 -7.93 12.82
CA ASN A 122 -14.90 -8.20 12.61
C ASN A 122 -14.52 -8.44 11.14
N PHE A 123 -15.45 -8.31 10.20
CA PHE A 123 -15.20 -8.60 8.79
C PHE A 123 -15.27 -7.35 7.92
N TYR A 124 -14.48 -7.32 6.89
CA TYR A 124 -14.59 -6.31 5.84
C TYR A 124 -14.33 -6.91 4.46
N ILE A 125 -14.91 -6.28 3.46
CA ILE A 125 -14.55 -6.46 2.06
C ILE A 125 -14.05 -5.13 1.51
N THR A 126 -13.14 -5.20 0.55
CA THR A 126 -12.58 -4.02 -0.11
C THR A 126 -12.50 -4.28 -1.60
N ALA A 127 -12.67 -3.22 -2.38
CA ALA A 127 -12.46 -3.25 -3.82
C ALA A 127 -11.99 -1.87 -4.28
N GLY A 128 -11.24 -1.84 -5.38
CA GLY A 128 -10.75 -0.58 -5.91
C GLY A 128 -9.97 -0.75 -7.20
N MET A 129 -9.35 0.34 -7.59
CA MET A 129 -8.48 0.47 -8.74
C MET A 129 -7.09 0.86 -8.27
N ASP A 130 -6.10 0.27 -8.87
CA ASP A 130 -4.70 0.52 -8.63
C ASP A 130 -4.08 1.05 -9.91
N ASP A 131 -3.26 2.07 -9.79
CA ASP A 131 -2.57 2.76 -10.89
C ASP A 131 -3.49 3.25 -12.03
N PHE A 132 -4.63 3.82 -11.64
CA PHE A 132 -5.67 4.23 -12.61
C PHE A 132 -5.32 5.50 -13.42
N ALA A 133 -4.19 6.14 -13.16
CA ALA A 133 -3.71 7.31 -13.89
C ALA A 133 -2.43 7.05 -14.69
N SER A 134 -2.02 5.78 -14.81
CA SER A 134 -0.87 5.41 -15.61
C SER A 134 -1.16 5.54 -17.11
N ASP A 135 -0.31 6.26 -17.84
CA ASP A 135 -0.37 6.36 -19.30
C ASP A 135 0.07 5.06 -20.01
N THR A 136 0.65 4.10 -19.27
CA THR A 136 1.19 2.84 -19.81
C THR A 136 0.17 1.72 -19.90
N GLY A 137 -1.05 1.91 -19.41
CA GLY A 137 -2.12 0.89 -19.46
C GLY A 137 -1.99 -0.20 -18.39
N ASP A 138 -1.25 0.06 -17.32
CA ASP A 138 -1.05 -0.84 -16.18
C ASP A 138 -2.18 -0.79 -15.13
N GLU A 139 -3.29 -0.15 -15.49
CA GLU A 139 -4.48 -0.10 -14.64
C GLU A 139 -4.87 -1.50 -14.16
N SER A 140 -5.05 -1.65 -12.86
CA SER A 140 -5.50 -2.91 -12.30
C SER A 140 -6.65 -2.73 -11.31
N PHE A 141 -7.54 -3.73 -11.27
CA PHE A 141 -8.59 -3.81 -10.27
C PHE A 141 -8.17 -4.77 -9.17
N PHE A 142 -8.47 -4.42 -7.95
CA PHE A 142 -8.29 -5.32 -6.83
C PHE A 142 -9.58 -5.51 -6.06
N ALA A 143 -9.74 -6.69 -5.47
CA ALA A 143 -10.79 -6.98 -4.52
C ALA A 143 -10.24 -7.91 -3.44
N GLY A 144 -10.71 -7.74 -2.22
CA GLY A 144 -10.25 -8.52 -1.09
C GLY A 144 -11.27 -8.60 0.01
N ALA A 145 -11.07 -9.55 0.91
CA ALA A 145 -11.81 -9.67 2.16
C ALA A 145 -10.82 -9.87 3.30
N GLY A 146 -11.18 -9.40 4.47
CA GLY A 146 -10.31 -9.52 5.63
C GLY A 146 -11.08 -9.55 6.94
N ILE A 147 -10.32 -9.84 7.99
CA ILE A 147 -10.79 -9.84 9.38
C ILE A 147 -9.98 -8.78 10.11
N TYR A 148 -10.63 -8.02 10.97
CA TYR A 148 -9.96 -7.09 11.86
C TYR A 148 -10.30 -7.40 13.31
N PHE A 149 -9.35 -7.18 14.20
CA PHE A 149 -9.49 -7.39 15.62
C PHE A 149 -9.25 -6.06 16.35
N THR A 150 -10.11 -5.77 17.30
CA THR A 150 -9.91 -4.66 18.23
C THR A 150 -9.06 -5.11 19.42
N ASP A 151 -8.56 -4.16 20.21
CA ASP A 151 -7.80 -4.46 21.44
C ASP A 151 -8.65 -5.30 22.43
N ASP A 152 -9.95 -5.04 22.51
CA ASP A 152 -10.87 -5.81 23.35
C ASP A 152 -11.05 -7.25 22.84
N ASP A 153 -11.08 -7.47 21.54
CA ASP A 153 -11.15 -8.80 20.96
C ASP A 153 -9.88 -9.60 21.29
N LEU A 154 -8.70 -8.95 21.18
CA LEU A 154 -7.42 -9.56 21.52
C LEU A 154 -7.32 -9.89 23.00
N LYS A 155 -7.73 -8.98 23.89
CA LYS A 155 -7.80 -9.25 25.34
C LYS A 155 -8.70 -10.42 25.67
N TYR A 156 -9.85 -10.52 25.03
CA TYR A 156 -10.78 -11.64 25.22
C TYR A 156 -10.15 -12.97 24.79
N ILE A 157 -9.52 -13.03 23.61
CA ILE A 157 -8.85 -14.23 23.10
C ILE A 157 -7.71 -14.65 24.04
N MET A 158 -6.88 -13.70 24.48
CA MET A 158 -5.76 -13.99 25.37
C MET A 158 -6.21 -14.44 26.76
N SER A 159 -7.31 -13.89 27.29
CA SER A 159 -7.85 -14.28 28.61
C SER A 159 -8.57 -15.63 28.57
N SER A 160 -9.08 -16.03 27.42
CA SER A 160 -9.76 -17.34 27.24
C SER A 160 -8.83 -18.48 26.88
N ALA A 161 -7.56 -18.20 26.56
CA ALA A 161 -6.56 -19.22 26.30
C ALA A 161 -6.21 -19.96 27.62
N PRO A 162 -6.41 -21.28 27.73
CA PRO A 162 -6.04 -22.02 28.93
C PRO A 162 -4.53 -22.05 29.05
N VAL A 163 -3.98 -21.31 30.01
CA VAL A 163 -2.57 -21.45 30.40
C VAL A 163 -2.45 -22.81 31.09
N LYS A 164 -2.04 -23.84 30.37
CA LYS A 164 -1.52 -25.06 30.97
C LYS A 164 -0.17 -24.74 31.57
N ALA A 165 -0.15 -24.46 32.88
CA ALA A 165 1.07 -24.53 33.64
C ALA A 165 1.36 -26.02 33.84
N ASP A 166 2.24 -26.60 33.03
CA ASP A 166 2.83 -27.90 33.32
C ASP A 166 3.77 -27.71 34.53
N GLN A 167 3.42 -28.35 35.64
CA GLN A 167 4.26 -28.58 36.80
C GLN A 167 5.12 -29.82 36.55
#